data_fd72631d8391995acca30fa13a5b8832
#
_entry.id   fd72631d8391995acca30fa13a5b8832
#
_cell.length_a   1.000
_cell.length_b   1.000
_cell.length_c   1.000
_cell.angle_alpha   90.00
_cell.angle_beta   90.00
_cell.angle_gamma   90.00
#
_symmetry.space_group_name_H-M   'P 1'
#
loop_
_entity.id
_entity.type
_entity.pdbx_description
1 polymer ?
#
loop_
_entity_poly.entity_id
_entity_poly.type
_entity_poly.pdbx_seq_one_letter_code
_entity_poly.pdbx_strand_id
1 'polypeptide(L)'
;VKTVVDNLDDEDLEISLEEAQIEFGDEVEVGDEVRWELPLSEFGRNAILVAKQILVQKVREAERSQIFEEFKDKVNTIGEGKVQQLERGNALVNLGRVEALLPHREQIRTEPMRQGSAVRAFIIEVLDNAKGPQIILSRSHPEFLKALFAQEVPEIQEDIVEIKAVAREPG
;
A
#
# COMPACT_ATOMS: atom_id res chain seq x y z
N VAL A 1 1.86 14.88 24.28
CA VAL A 1 1.52 13.90 25.33
C VAL A 1 2.81 13.43 25.95
N LYS A 2 2.92 13.49 27.26
CA LYS A 2 4.04 12.90 28.01
C LYS A 2 3.49 11.95 29.07
N THR A 3 4.27 10.93 29.38
CA THR A 3 3.91 9.97 30.44
C THR A 3 4.52 10.42 31.76
N VAL A 4 3.75 10.36 32.84
CA VAL A 4 4.22 10.72 34.17
C VAL A 4 5.06 9.57 34.73
N VAL A 5 6.30 9.90 35.15
CA VAL A 5 7.27 8.93 35.67
C VAL A 5 7.92 9.44 36.97
N ASP A 6 8.42 8.52 37.82
CA ASP A 6 9.17 8.88 39.01
C ASP A 6 10.59 9.36 38.68
N ASN A 7 11.22 8.74 37.68
CA ASN A 7 12.57 9.11 37.24
C ASN A 7 12.51 9.40 35.73
N LEU A 8 12.93 10.58 35.34
CA LEU A 8 13.01 11.05 33.97
C LEU A 8 14.16 10.37 33.22
N ASP A 9 13.85 9.60 32.16
CA ASP A 9 14.83 9.05 31.23
C ASP A 9 14.82 9.84 29.89
N ASP A 10 13.68 10.39 29.49
CA ASP A 10 13.53 11.17 28.26
C ASP A 10 12.64 12.41 28.50
N GLU A 11 13.25 13.59 28.53
CA GLU A 11 12.54 14.86 28.73
C GLU A 11 11.52 15.21 27.65
N ASP A 12 11.63 14.61 26.44
CA ASP A 12 10.69 14.86 25.34
C ASP A 12 9.40 14.04 25.45
N LEU A 13 9.47 12.85 26.05
CA LEU A 13 8.37 11.90 26.15
C LEU A 13 7.81 11.73 27.56
N GLU A 14 8.56 12.13 28.56
CA GLU A 14 8.25 11.93 29.98
C GLU A 14 8.18 13.25 30.75
N ILE A 15 7.47 13.24 31.84
CA ILE A 15 7.39 14.35 32.81
C ILE A 15 7.48 13.78 34.24
N SER A 16 8.16 14.46 35.14
CA SER A 16 8.22 14.02 36.51
C SER A 16 6.88 14.18 37.24
N LEU A 17 6.63 13.33 38.22
CA LEU A 17 5.39 13.41 39.02
C LEU A 17 5.22 14.76 39.68
N GLU A 18 6.34 15.35 40.20
CA GLU A 18 6.30 16.65 40.86
C GLU A 18 5.88 17.79 39.90
N GLU A 19 6.43 17.80 38.68
CA GLU A 19 6.08 18.80 37.64
C GLU A 19 4.67 18.59 37.14
N ALA A 20 4.25 17.32 36.93
CA ALA A 20 2.91 16.99 36.52
C ALA A 20 1.84 17.42 37.52
N GLN A 21 2.09 17.25 38.81
CA GLN A 21 1.17 17.67 39.88
C GLN A 21 1.09 19.20 40.00
N ILE A 22 2.17 19.93 39.78
CA ILE A 22 2.17 21.40 39.79
C ILE A 22 1.31 21.95 38.64
N GLU A 23 1.38 21.32 37.46
CA GLU A 23 0.73 21.85 36.24
C GLU A 23 -0.72 21.32 36.03
N PHE A 24 -1.00 20.09 36.43
CA PHE A 24 -2.30 19.42 36.21
C PHE A 24 -3.08 19.10 37.49
N GLY A 25 -2.49 19.30 38.66
CA GLY A 25 -3.11 19.08 39.97
C GLY A 25 -2.66 17.76 40.65
N ASP A 26 -2.98 17.69 41.95
CA ASP A 26 -2.55 16.58 42.84
C ASP A 26 -3.17 15.19 42.53
N GLU A 27 -4.11 15.14 41.58
CA GLU A 27 -4.80 13.91 41.20
C GLU A 27 -4.03 13.04 40.19
N VAL A 28 -2.89 13.53 39.66
CA VAL A 28 -2.07 12.84 38.65
C VAL A 28 -1.19 11.79 39.32
N GLU A 29 -1.20 10.57 38.80
CA GLU A 29 -0.41 9.45 39.27
C GLU A 29 0.66 9.02 38.25
N VAL A 30 1.67 8.26 38.72
CA VAL A 30 2.73 7.71 37.88
C VAL A 30 2.09 6.69 36.87
N GLY A 31 2.39 6.88 35.60
CA GLY A 31 1.82 6.09 34.48
C GLY A 31 0.70 6.81 33.74
N ASP A 32 0.22 7.95 34.25
CA ASP A 32 -0.80 8.74 33.55
C ASP A 32 -0.23 9.47 32.32
N GLU A 33 -1.06 9.63 31.30
CA GLU A 33 -0.73 10.43 30.13
C GLU A 33 -1.30 11.84 30.28
N VAL A 34 -0.42 12.83 30.40
CA VAL A 34 -0.81 14.25 30.46
C VAL A 34 -0.69 14.91 29.08
N ARG A 35 -1.64 15.79 28.76
CA ARG A 35 -1.72 16.49 27.47
C ARG A 35 -1.89 17.98 27.71
N TRP A 36 -1.08 18.76 27.02
CA TRP A 36 -1.27 20.22 26.96
C TRP A 36 -1.17 20.72 25.52
N GLU A 37 -1.80 21.82 25.26
CA GLU A 37 -1.77 22.50 23.99
C GLU A 37 -0.52 23.36 23.91
N LEU A 38 0.36 23.03 22.98
CA LEU A 38 1.51 23.87 22.64
C LEU A 38 1.07 24.91 21.60
N PRO A 39 1.25 26.20 21.87
CA PRO A 39 0.90 27.24 20.89
C PRO A 39 1.81 27.12 19.67
N LEU A 40 1.22 27.17 18.46
CA LEU A 40 1.94 27.07 17.18
C LEU A 40 3.05 28.12 17.03
N SER A 41 3.00 29.21 17.80
CA SER A 41 4.02 30.26 17.82
C SER A 41 5.36 29.82 18.41
N GLU A 42 5.39 28.77 19.23
CA GLU A 42 6.61 28.22 19.83
C GLU A 42 7.35 27.29 18.87
N PHE A 43 6.64 26.78 17.87
CA PHE A 43 7.28 25.97 16.84
C PHE A 43 7.97 26.84 15.80
N GLY A 44 9.29 26.74 15.69
CA GLY A 44 10.04 27.35 14.61
C GLY A 44 9.56 26.85 13.25
N ARG A 45 9.70 27.67 12.19
CA ARG A 45 9.28 27.32 10.80
C ARG A 45 9.79 25.94 10.35
N ASN A 46 10.99 25.57 10.77
CA ASN A 46 11.59 24.27 10.43
C ASN A 46 10.84 23.11 11.07
N ALA A 47 10.42 23.24 12.34
CA ALA A 47 9.65 22.20 13.03
C ALA A 47 8.29 21.96 12.35
N ILE A 48 7.62 23.02 11.93
CA ILE A 48 6.35 22.93 11.18
C ILE A 48 6.54 22.21 9.83
N LEU A 49 7.63 22.51 9.11
CA LEU A 49 7.96 21.85 7.85
C LEU A 49 8.24 20.35 8.04
N VAL A 50 9.01 20.00 9.06
CA VAL A 50 9.33 18.60 9.42
C VAL A 50 8.06 17.86 9.82
N ALA A 51 7.23 18.44 10.69
CA ALA A 51 5.94 17.84 11.09
C ALA A 51 5.03 17.59 9.89
N LYS A 52 4.92 18.56 8.97
CA LYS A 52 4.17 18.38 7.71
C LYS A 52 4.72 17.23 6.88
N GLN A 53 6.04 17.12 6.77
CA GLN A 53 6.69 16.05 6.00
C GLN A 53 6.43 14.67 6.62
N ILE A 54 6.51 14.56 7.94
CA ILE A 54 6.20 13.32 8.68
C ILE A 54 4.73 12.95 8.50
N LEU A 55 3.80 13.91 8.61
CA LEU A 55 2.37 13.66 8.40
C LEU A 55 2.09 13.13 6.99
N VAL A 56 2.65 13.77 5.95
CA VAL A 56 2.50 13.31 4.56
C VAL A 56 3.07 11.92 4.38
N GLN A 57 4.19 11.61 5.01
CA GLN A 57 4.79 10.27 4.96
C GLN A 57 3.88 9.24 5.64
N LYS A 58 3.35 9.54 6.83
CA LYS A 58 2.45 8.64 7.57
C LYS A 58 1.14 8.39 6.84
N VAL A 59 0.56 9.40 6.21
CA VAL A 59 -0.62 9.23 5.36
C VAL A 59 -0.33 8.29 4.19
N ARG A 60 0.79 8.48 3.50
CA ARG A 60 1.19 7.60 2.39
C ARG A 60 1.47 6.16 2.85
N GLU A 61 2.06 5.97 4.03
CA GLU A 61 2.26 4.63 4.60
C GLU A 61 0.90 3.97 4.88
N ALA A 62 -0.04 4.69 5.50
CA ALA A 62 -1.38 4.18 5.77
C ALA A 62 -2.16 3.83 4.48
N GLU A 63 -2.10 4.69 3.45
CA GLU A 63 -2.69 4.42 2.14
C GLU A 63 -2.11 3.13 1.51
N ARG A 64 -0.80 2.93 1.59
CA ARG A 64 -0.13 1.72 1.07
C ARG A 64 -0.57 0.47 1.81
N SER A 65 -0.59 0.51 3.15
CA SER A 65 -1.06 -0.62 3.95
C SER A 65 -2.50 -0.98 3.63
N GLN A 66 -3.36 0.01 3.41
CA GLN A 66 -4.75 -0.21 3.02
C GLN A 66 -4.86 -0.86 1.63
N ILE A 67 -4.04 -0.41 0.66
CA ILE A 67 -3.98 -1.02 -0.67
C ILE A 67 -3.49 -2.46 -0.59
N PHE A 68 -2.44 -2.72 0.20
CA PHE A 68 -1.91 -4.06 0.40
C PHE A 68 -2.99 -4.99 0.97
N GLU A 69 -3.68 -4.59 2.02
CA GLU A 69 -4.77 -5.37 2.62
C GLU A 69 -5.93 -5.63 1.65
N GLU A 70 -6.28 -4.66 0.79
CA GLU A 70 -7.33 -4.83 -0.21
C GLU A 70 -6.95 -5.81 -1.34
N PHE A 71 -5.66 -5.82 -1.71
CA PHE A 71 -5.19 -6.57 -2.88
C PHE A 71 -4.45 -7.87 -2.55
N LYS A 72 -4.04 -8.11 -1.31
CA LYS A 72 -3.35 -9.35 -0.91
C LYS A 72 -4.14 -10.62 -1.27
N ASP A 73 -5.47 -10.57 -1.10
CA ASP A 73 -6.36 -11.69 -1.39
C ASP A 73 -6.71 -11.79 -2.90
N LYS A 74 -6.34 -10.78 -3.70
CA LYS A 74 -6.53 -10.75 -5.15
C LYS A 74 -5.30 -11.24 -5.92
N VAL A 75 -4.24 -11.65 -5.24
CA VAL A 75 -3.12 -12.36 -5.86
C VAL A 75 -3.64 -13.63 -6.54
N ASN A 76 -3.11 -13.97 -7.70
CA ASN A 76 -3.57 -15.05 -8.57
C ASN A 76 -4.97 -14.85 -9.19
N THR A 77 -5.48 -13.64 -9.22
CA THR A 77 -6.70 -13.28 -9.94
C THR A 77 -6.42 -12.37 -11.13
N ILE A 78 -7.44 -12.14 -11.95
CA ILE A 78 -7.35 -11.23 -13.10
C ILE A 78 -7.77 -9.82 -12.65
N GLY A 79 -6.88 -8.85 -12.88
CA GLY A 79 -7.16 -7.43 -12.76
C GLY A 79 -7.47 -6.81 -14.11
N GLU A 80 -8.44 -5.91 -14.15
CA GLU A 80 -8.79 -5.13 -15.33
C GLU A 80 -8.46 -3.65 -15.08
N GLY A 81 -7.83 -3.02 -16.05
CA GLY A 81 -7.43 -1.63 -15.93
C GLY A 81 -7.17 -0.96 -17.26
N LYS A 82 -6.69 0.28 -17.21
CA LYS A 82 -6.28 1.06 -18.39
C LYS A 82 -4.82 1.44 -18.29
N VAL A 83 -4.10 1.34 -19.39
CA VAL A 83 -2.71 1.79 -19.48
C VAL A 83 -2.70 3.31 -19.31
N GLN A 84 -2.07 3.78 -18.23
CA GLN A 84 -1.94 5.20 -17.90
C GLN A 84 -0.71 5.80 -18.57
N GLN A 85 0.42 5.10 -18.49
CA GLN A 85 1.71 5.56 -18.99
C GLN A 85 2.59 4.39 -19.41
N LEU A 86 3.50 4.66 -20.34
CA LEU A 86 4.55 3.72 -20.75
C LEU A 86 5.91 4.32 -20.39
N GLU A 87 6.67 3.65 -19.53
CA GLU A 87 8.00 4.08 -19.12
C GLU A 87 9.04 2.99 -19.38
N ARG A 88 10.02 3.30 -20.20
CA ARG A 88 11.14 2.39 -20.52
C ARG A 88 10.68 0.96 -20.91
N GLY A 89 9.56 0.87 -21.62
CA GLY A 89 8.97 -0.41 -22.03
C GLY A 89 8.03 -1.04 -21.01
N ASN A 90 8.01 -0.59 -19.77
CA ASN A 90 7.03 -1.03 -18.77
C ASN A 90 5.74 -0.24 -18.91
N ALA A 91 4.60 -0.85 -18.66
CA ALA A 91 3.31 -0.18 -18.64
C ALA A 91 2.82 0.03 -17.21
N LEU A 92 2.46 1.27 -16.89
CA LEU A 92 1.69 1.59 -15.69
C LEU A 92 0.22 1.45 -16.03
N VAL A 93 -0.46 0.58 -15.29
CA VAL A 93 -1.88 0.26 -15.49
C VAL A 93 -2.66 0.75 -14.28
N ASN A 94 -3.70 1.53 -14.52
CA ASN A 94 -4.61 1.98 -13.48
C ASN A 94 -5.74 0.96 -13.33
N LEU A 95 -5.81 0.34 -12.14
CA LEU A 95 -6.86 -0.64 -11.77
C LEU A 95 -8.06 0.03 -11.06
N GLY A 96 -8.27 1.34 -11.29
CA GLY A 96 -9.33 2.13 -10.66
C GLY A 96 -8.76 3.08 -9.60
N ARG A 97 -8.41 2.59 -8.43
CA ARG A 97 -7.83 3.40 -7.35
C ARG A 97 -6.32 3.26 -7.22
N VAL A 98 -5.75 2.24 -7.82
CA VAL A 98 -4.38 1.81 -7.60
C VAL A 98 -3.64 1.69 -8.92
N GLU A 99 -2.37 2.07 -8.90
CA GLU A 99 -1.46 1.86 -10.02
C GLU A 99 -0.75 0.52 -9.89
N ALA A 100 -0.74 -0.24 -10.98
CA ALA A 100 -0.05 -1.51 -11.10
C ALA A 100 1.02 -1.44 -12.19
N LEU A 101 2.10 -2.18 -12.00
CA LEU A 101 3.19 -2.27 -12.96
C LEU A 101 3.04 -3.54 -13.81
N LEU A 102 3.02 -3.39 -15.12
CA LEU A 102 3.15 -4.47 -16.08
C LEU A 102 4.54 -4.38 -16.73
N PRO A 103 5.54 -5.14 -16.22
CA PRO A 103 6.91 -5.10 -16.73
C PRO A 103 6.97 -5.54 -18.20
N HIS A 104 7.93 -5.03 -18.95
CA HIS A 104 8.10 -5.38 -20.36
C HIS A 104 8.23 -6.89 -20.61
N ARG A 105 8.91 -7.61 -19.72
CA ARG A 105 9.09 -9.07 -19.79
C ARG A 105 7.79 -9.86 -19.60
N GLU A 106 6.82 -9.26 -18.93
CA GLU A 106 5.51 -9.85 -18.64
C GLU A 106 4.44 -9.41 -19.64
N GLN A 107 4.80 -8.62 -20.66
CA GLN A 107 3.93 -8.24 -21.77
C GLN A 107 4.00 -9.27 -22.89
N ILE A 108 2.97 -9.31 -23.71
CA ILE A 108 2.92 -10.10 -24.93
C ILE A 108 3.53 -9.26 -26.07
N ARG A 109 4.59 -9.75 -26.69
CA ARG A 109 5.36 -9.00 -27.71
C ARG A 109 4.57 -8.64 -28.95
N THR A 110 3.62 -9.47 -29.32
CA THR A 110 2.73 -9.26 -30.48
C THR A 110 1.62 -8.25 -30.23
N GLU A 111 1.36 -7.90 -28.95
CA GLU A 111 0.32 -6.96 -28.56
C GLU A 111 0.94 -5.63 -28.07
N PRO A 112 1.10 -4.62 -28.95
CA PRO A 112 1.66 -3.35 -28.54
C PRO A 112 0.75 -2.62 -27.57
N MET A 113 1.26 -2.34 -26.38
CA MET A 113 0.56 -1.53 -25.39
C MET A 113 0.50 -0.07 -25.81
N ARG A 114 -0.65 0.56 -25.68
CA ARG A 114 -0.83 2.00 -25.94
C ARG A 114 -1.47 2.67 -24.75
N GLN A 115 -1.10 3.91 -24.51
CA GLN A 115 -1.75 4.72 -23.49
C GLN A 115 -3.26 4.80 -23.72
N GLY A 116 -4.04 4.60 -22.67
CA GLY A 116 -5.50 4.56 -22.70
C GLY A 116 -6.12 3.22 -23.10
N SER A 117 -5.32 2.23 -23.55
CA SER A 117 -5.82 0.89 -23.86
C SER A 117 -6.31 0.18 -22.60
N ALA A 118 -7.44 -0.52 -22.71
CA ALA A 118 -7.88 -1.44 -21.66
C ALA A 118 -6.98 -2.68 -21.66
N VAL A 119 -6.62 -3.15 -20.48
CA VAL A 119 -5.75 -4.31 -20.28
C VAL A 119 -6.35 -5.20 -19.20
N ARG A 120 -6.46 -6.49 -19.51
CA ARG A 120 -6.72 -7.57 -18.55
C ARG A 120 -5.40 -8.26 -18.28
N ALA A 121 -5.00 -8.38 -17.03
CA ALA A 121 -3.73 -8.99 -16.66
C ALA A 121 -3.84 -9.75 -15.32
N PHE A 122 -2.97 -10.71 -15.13
CA PHE A 122 -2.91 -11.53 -13.94
C PHE A 122 -2.10 -10.81 -12.85
N ILE A 123 -2.58 -10.79 -11.63
CA ILE A 123 -1.88 -10.22 -10.49
C ILE A 123 -0.93 -11.28 -9.93
N ILE A 124 0.37 -11.09 -10.17
CA ILE A 124 1.40 -12.02 -9.68
C ILE A 124 1.67 -11.77 -8.19
N GLU A 125 1.86 -10.51 -7.83
CA GLU A 125 2.38 -10.13 -6.54
C GLU A 125 1.87 -8.76 -6.11
N VAL A 126 1.70 -8.59 -4.81
CA VAL A 126 1.41 -7.32 -4.17
C VAL A 126 2.50 -7.03 -3.15
N LEU A 127 3.22 -5.91 -3.32
CA LEU A 127 4.37 -5.52 -2.52
C LEU A 127 3.94 -4.57 -1.39
N ASP A 128 4.23 -4.90 -0.16
CA ASP A 128 3.84 -4.08 1.00
C ASP A 128 4.63 -2.75 1.07
N ASN A 129 5.94 -2.79 0.87
CA ASN A 129 6.83 -1.64 1.10
C ASN A 129 7.46 -1.06 -0.18
N ALA A 130 6.78 -1.10 -1.31
CA ALA A 130 7.31 -0.56 -2.56
C ALA A 130 7.35 0.97 -2.56
N LYS A 131 8.44 1.55 -3.06
CA LYS A 131 8.54 3.00 -3.32
C LYS A 131 7.79 3.44 -4.59
N GLY A 132 7.18 2.51 -5.30
CA GLY A 132 6.44 2.69 -6.55
C GLY A 132 5.13 1.91 -6.54
N PRO A 133 4.65 1.47 -7.71
CA PRO A 133 3.45 0.64 -7.82
C PRO A 133 3.59 -0.65 -7.02
N GLN A 134 2.59 -0.94 -6.19
CA GLN A 134 2.61 -2.09 -5.28
C GLN A 134 2.18 -3.40 -5.94
N ILE A 135 1.45 -3.32 -7.05
CA ILE A 135 0.87 -4.47 -7.73
C ILE A 135 1.67 -4.79 -8.99
N ILE A 136 2.14 -6.03 -9.10
CA ILE A 136 2.84 -6.51 -10.29
C ILE A 136 1.89 -7.37 -11.11
N LEU A 137 1.78 -7.01 -12.38
CA LEU A 137 0.90 -7.67 -13.35
C LEU A 137 1.70 -8.52 -14.34
N SER A 138 1.07 -9.57 -14.87
CA SER A 138 1.57 -10.35 -15.99
C SER A 138 0.49 -10.66 -17.00
N ARG A 139 0.89 -10.71 -18.28
CA ARG A 139 0.10 -11.26 -19.38
C ARG A 139 0.74 -12.51 -19.98
N SER A 140 1.99 -12.79 -19.62
CA SER A 140 2.75 -13.96 -20.09
C SER A 140 2.62 -15.17 -19.16
N HIS A 141 2.26 -14.97 -17.89
CA HIS A 141 2.21 -16.04 -16.90
C HIS A 141 1.22 -17.16 -17.27
N PRO A 142 1.61 -18.45 -17.12
CA PRO A 142 0.73 -19.58 -17.46
C PRO A 142 -0.60 -19.57 -16.69
N GLU A 143 -0.58 -19.25 -15.41
CA GLU A 143 -1.78 -19.19 -14.57
C GLU A 143 -2.78 -18.12 -15.03
N PHE A 144 -2.35 -17.12 -15.81
CA PHE A 144 -3.28 -16.17 -16.44
C PHE A 144 -4.28 -16.86 -17.35
N LEU A 145 -3.83 -17.85 -18.13
CA LEU A 145 -4.70 -18.63 -19.01
C LEU A 145 -5.68 -19.48 -18.19
N LYS A 146 -5.21 -20.11 -17.13
CA LYS A 146 -6.05 -20.87 -16.20
C LYS A 146 -7.14 -20.00 -15.57
N ALA A 147 -6.76 -18.81 -15.11
CA ALA A 147 -7.69 -17.84 -14.52
C ALA A 147 -8.73 -17.33 -15.55
N LEU A 148 -8.33 -17.12 -16.81
CA LEU A 148 -9.28 -16.77 -17.89
C LEU A 148 -10.28 -17.89 -18.14
N PHE A 149 -9.84 -19.13 -18.23
CA PHE A 149 -10.74 -20.27 -18.38
C PHE A 149 -11.70 -20.40 -17.20
N ALA A 150 -11.20 -20.21 -15.99
CA ALA A 150 -12.04 -20.23 -14.78
C ALA A 150 -13.12 -19.13 -14.79
N GLN A 151 -12.91 -18.00 -15.47
CA GLN A 151 -13.91 -16.95 -15.61
C GLN A 151 -14.92 -17.20 -16.73
N GLU A 152 -14.49 -17.81 -17.84
CA GLU A 152 -15.29 -17.93 -19.05
C GLU A 152 -16.03 -19.26 -19.15
N VAL A 153 -15.60 -20.32 -18.43
CA VAL A 153 -16.13 -21.67 -18.52
C VAL A 153 -16.92 -22.02 -17.26
N PRO A 154 -18.26 -22.11 -17.33
CA PRO A 154 -19.09 -22.39 -16.16
C PRO A 154 -18.77 -23.70 -15.46
N GLU A 155 -18.41 -24.74 -16.21
CA GLU A 155 -18.08 -26.07 -15.66
C GLU A 155 -16.82 -26.07 -14.80
N ILE A 156 -15.92 -25.11 -15.00
CA ILE A 156 -14.74 -24.89 -14.15
C ILE A 156 -15.14 -24.10 -12.89
N GLN A 157 -16.06 -23.14 -13.00
CA GLN A 157 -16.59 -22.40 -11.87
C GLN A 157 -17.40 -23.27 -10.91
N GLU A 158 -18.09 -24.27 -11.45
CA GLU A 158 -18.89 -25.24 -10.71
C GLU A 158 -18.08 -26.46 -10.20
N ASP A 159 -16.74 -26.43 -10.35
CA ASP A 159 -15.81 -27.50 -9.97
C ASP A 159 -16.10 -28.86 -10.66
N ILE A 160 -16.81 -28.86 -11.79
CA ILE A 160 -17.09 -30.08 -12.58
C ILE A 160 -15.84 -30.48 -13.38
N VAL A 161 -15.07 -29.49 -13.87
CA VAL A 161 -13.85 -29.69 -14.65
C VAL A 161 -12.69 -28.96 -13.99
N GLU A 162 -11.56 -29.64 -13.82
CA GLU A 162 -10.34 -29.07 -13.25
C GLU A 162 -9.22 -29.01 -14.32
N ILE A 163 -8.56 -27.85 -14.45
CA ILE A 163 -7.37 -27.68 -15.28
C ILE A 163 -6.16 -28.16 -14.49
N LYS A 164 -5.60 -29.31 -14.84
CA LYS A 164 -4.44 -29.92 -14.17
C LYS A 164 -3.12 -29.22 -14.49
N ALA A 165 -2.91 -28.85 -15.72
CA ALA A 165 -1.67 -28.22 -16.18
C ALA A 165 -1.93 -27.29 -17.36
N VAL A 166 -1.07 -26.27 -17.50
CA VAL A 166 -1.12 -25.30 -18.59
C VAL A 166 0.28 -25.22 -19.21
N ALA A 167 0.34 -25.39 -20.51
CA ALA A 167 1.53 -25.06 -21.32
C ALA A 167 1.15 -23.94 -22.27
N ARG A 168 1.88 -22.84 -22.26
CA ARG A 168 1.60 -21.65 -23.04
C ARG A 168 2.85 -21.04 -23.61
N GLU A 169 2.79 -20.65 -24.87
CA GLU A 169 3.76 -19.77 -25.51
C GLU A 169 3.11 -18.38 -25.65
N PRO A 170 3.58 -17.35 -24.90
CA PRO A 170 2.96 -16.03 -24.91
C PRO A 170 3.31 -15.24 -26.18
N GLY A 171 2.37 -15.07 -27.08
CA GLY A 171 2.49 -14.19 -28.26
C GLY A 171 2.54 -14.84 -29.58
#